data_f3645101f22f073ff452121cd24197c1
#
_entry.id   f3645101f22f073ff452121cd24197c1
#
_cell.length_a   1.000
_cell.length_b   1.000
_cell.length_c   1.000
_cell.angle_alpha   90.00
_cell.angle_beta   90.00
_cell.angle_gamma   90.00
#
_symmetry.space_group_name_H-M   'P 1'
#
loop_
_entity.id
_entity.type
_entity.pdbx_description
1 polymer ?
#
loop_
_entity_poly.entity_id
_entity_poly.type
_entity_poly.pdbx_seq_one_letter_code
_entity_poly.pdbx_strand_id
1 'polypeptide(L)'
;MSPHKKTNRRIAFSSLADYPVVGSGKDGKVYRLSQDKCIKVYYDETTQQQELKALELGQVSSIVPVLYESGQNYTVMEYIHAISLSKYIKEYNRLPSALVERILLLFDEMKAIGFTRWDAEVRHILITDATELKVIDLKRSLTSTTSIPTKLFQGLRKLGALPLFLRRVQTLRPDLYKEWVRYQ
;
A
#
# COMPACT_ATOMS: atom_id res chain seq x y z
N MET A 1 -5.10 -13.97 16.02
CA MET A 1 -4.27 -14.28 14.82
C MET A 1 -3.04 -15.04 15.28
N SER A 2 -2.69 -16.14 14.62
CA SER A 2 -1.40 -16.81 14.92
C SER A 2 -0.25 -15.88 14.54
N PRO A 3 0.79 -15.76 15.37
CA PRO A 3 1.96 -14.94 15.02
C PRO A 3 2.57 -15.47 13.72
N HIS A 4 3.00 -14.57 12.83
CA HIS A 4 3.69 -14.98 11.61
C HIS A 4 4.99 -15.69 11.94
N LYS A 5 5.40 -16.62 11.06
CA LYS A 5 6.60 -17.41 11.25
C LYS A 5 7.85 -16.62 10.89
N LYS A 6 8.75 -16.38 11.85
CA LYS A 6 10.10 -15.85 11.60
C LYS A 6 11.10 -16.99 11.38
N THR A 7 11.95 -16.83 10.37
CA THR A 7 13.00 -17.83 10.04
C THR A 7 14.34 -17.14 9.81
N ASN A 8 15.44 -17.87 9.98
CA ASN A 8 16.78 -17.41 9.61
C ASN A 8 17.14 -17.78 8.16
N ARG A 9 16.16 -18.17 7.34
CA ARG A 9 16.39 -18.55 5.95
C ARG A 9 16.60 -17.31 5.08
N ARG A 10 17.46 -17.48 4.07
CA ARG A 10 17.62 -16.59 2.94
C ARG A 10 17.16 -17.32 1.69
N ILE A 11 16.46 -16.64 0.80
CA ILE A 11 15.97 -17.21 -0.46
C ILE A 11 16.75 -16.58 -1.62
N ALA A 12 17.29 -17.44 -2.49
CA ALA A 12 17.87 -17.00 -3.76
C ALA A 12 16.78 -16.75 -4.80
N PHE A 13 16.94 -15.75 -5.64
CA PHE A 13 15.99 -15.48 -6.73
C PHE A 13 15.83 -16.66 -7.69
N SER A 14 16.91 -17.42 -7.93
CA SER A 14 16.91 -18.61 -8.78
C SER A 14 16.01 -19.73 -8.27
N SER A 15 15.80 -19.82 -6.96
CA SER A 15 14.90 -20.84 -6.37
C SER A 15 13.41 -20.54 -6.60
N LEU A 16 13.10 -19.36 -7.16
CA LEU A 16 11.74 -18.91 -7.48
C LEU A 16 11.52 -18.79 -9.00
N ALA A 17 12.41 -19.33 -9.80
CA ALA A 17 12.35 -19.20 -11.27
C ALA A 17 11.04 -19.74 -11.89
N ASP A 18 10.46 -20.77 -11.29
CA ASP A 18 9.21 -21.42 -11.76
C ASP A 18 7.94 -20.67 -11.29
N TYR A 19 8.07 -19.68 -10.41
CA TYR A 19 6.93 -18.91 -9.92
C TYR A 19 6.67 -17.65 -10.75
N PRO A 20 5.41 -17.33 -11.07
CA PRO A 20 5.08 -16.13 -11.83
C PRO A 20 5.52 -14.86 -11.09
N VAL A 21 6.22 -13.97 -11.77
CA VAL A 21 6.54 -12.63 -11.25
C VAL A 21 5.29 -11.76 -11.40
N VAL A 22 4.76 -11.27 -10.27
CA VAL A 22 3.58 -10.41 -10.20
C VAL A 22 3.92 -8.97 -9.85
N GLY A 23 5.16 -8.70 -9.47
CA GLY A 23 5.67 -7.36 -9.23
C GLY A 23 7.19 -7.31 -9.32
N SER A 24 7.73 -6.23 -9.87
CA SER A 24 9.17 -5.97 -9.93
C SER A 24 9.43 -4.48 -9.79
N GLY A 25 10.39 -4.13 -8.97
CA GLY A 25 10.76 -2.73 -8.71
C GLY A 25 12.18 -2.61 -8.19
N LYS A 26 12.53 -1.42 -7.75
CA LYS A 26 13.89 -1.12 -7.24
C LYS A 26 14.22 -1.83 -5.92
N ASP A 27 13.21 -2.25 -5.17
CA ASP A 27 13.40 -2.81 -3.83
C ASP A 27 13.43 -4.35 -3.81
N GLY A 28 12.98 -4.99 -4.91
CA GLY A 28 12.92 -6.44 -5.01
C GLY A 28 11.91 -6.93 -6.05
N LYS A 29 11.63 -8.22 -6.01
CA LYS A 29 10.65 -8.89 -6.86
C LYS A 29 9.60 -9.59 -6.02
N VAL A 30 8.37 -9.62 -6.53
CA VAL A 30 7.24 -10.33 -5.92
C VAL A 30 6.85 -11.49 -6.83
N TYR A 31 6.80 -12.68 -6.26
CA TYR A 31 6.41 -13.91 -6.95
C TYR A 31 5.12 -14.44 -6.33
N ARG A 32 4.22 -14.95 -7.16
CA ARG A 32 2.99 -15.59 -6.70
C ARG A 32 3.26 -17.05 -6.35
N LEU A 33 3.06 -17.41 -5.07
CA LEU A 33 3.27 -18.77 -4.59
C LEU A 33 2.02 -19.64 -4.75
N SER A 34 0.84 -19.06 -4.52
CA SER A 34 -0.46 -19.73 -4.63
C SER A 34 -1.55 -18.73 -5.04
N GLN A 35 -2.81 -19.14 -4.94
CA GLN A 35 -3.92 -18.24 -5.21
C GLN A 35 -3.97 -17.07 -4.23
N ASP A 36 -3.63 -17.30 -2.98
CA ASP A 36 -3.77 -16.36 -1.86
C ASP A 36 -2.45 -15.89 -1.24
N LYS A 37 -1.29 -16.36 -1.76
CA LYS A 37 0.02 -16.03 -1.20
C LYS A 37 1.01 -15.57 -2.25
N CYS A 38 1.81 -14.59 -1.86
CA CYS A 38 2.99 -14.15 -2.61
C CYS A 38 4.21 -14.04 -1.69
N ILE A 39 5.39 -14.07 -2.29
CA ILE A 39 6.66 -13.82 -1.63
C ILE A 39 7.33 -12.61 -2.28
N LYS A 40 7.70 -11.63 -1.47
CA LYS A 40 8.56 -10.51 -1.87
C LYS A 40 9.98 -10.83 -1.44
N VAL A 41 10.90 -10.90 -2.41
CA VAL A 41 12.33 -11.06 -2.15
C VAL A 41 12.99 -9.72 -2.42
N TYR A 42 13.73 -9.24 -1.43
CA TYR A 42 14.34 -7.91 -1.43
C TYR A 42 15.79 -7.97 -1.90
N TYR A 43 16.23 -6.90 -2.57
CA TYR A 43 17.63 -6.73 -2.94
C TYR A 43 18.48 -6.25 -1.75
N ASP A 44 17.84 -5.54 -0.80
CA ASP A 44 18.47 -4.94 0.37
C ASP A 44 17.74 -5.32 1.65
N GLU A 45 18.49 -5.78 2.66
CA GLU A 45 17.95 -6.23 3.94
C GLU A 45 17.39 -5.08 4.78
N THR A 46 17.99 -3.89 4.68
CA THR A 46 17.50 -2.70 5.41
C THR A 46 16.09 -2.34 4.95
N THR A 47 15.86 -2.35 3.64
CA THR A 47 14.54 -2.12 3.04
C THR A 47 13.54 -3.19 3.47
N GLN A 48 13.97 -4.47 3.50
CA GLN A 48 13.14 -5.58 3.98
C GLN A 48 12.72 -5.36 5.44
N GLN A 49 13.66 -5.04 6.32
CA GLN A 49 13.39 -4.83 7.74
C GLN A 49 12.45 -3.65 7.99
N GLN A 50 12.62 -2.54 7.25
CA GLN A 50 11.73 -1.38 7.36
C GLN A 50 10.29 -1.73 6.95
N GLU A 51 10.13 -2.44 5.83
CA GLU A 51 8.81 -2.85 5.36
C GLU A 51 8.18 -3.91 6.25
N LEU A 52 8.97 -4.89 6.71
CA LEU A 52 8.53 -5.93 7.64
C LEU A 52 8.00 -5.33 8.95
N LYS A 53 8.75 -4.40 9.56
CA LYS A 53 8.33 -3.73 10.80
C LYS A 53 7.00 -3.00 10.65
N ALA A 54 6.81 -2.29 9.53
CA ALA A 54 5.54 -1.62 9.25
C ALA A 54 4.41 -2.63 8.99
N LEU A 55 4.69 -3.71 8.26
CA LEU A 55 3.72 -4.77 8.00
C LEU A 55 3.32 -5.50 9.29
N GLU A 56 4.27 -5.80 10.20
CA GLU A 56 4.00 -6.38 11.52
C GLU A 56 3.11 -5.48 12.38
N LEU A 57 3.41 -4.19 12.43
CA LEU A 57 2.58 -3.21 13.15
C LEU A 57 1.17 -3.14 12.55
N GLY A 58 1.06 -3.21 11.23
CA GLY A 58 -0.21 -3.14 10.50
C GLY A 58 -1.11 -4.36 10.67
N GLN A 59 -0.62 -5.50 11.21
CA GLN A 59 -1.43 -6.72 11.35
C GLN A 59 -2.63 -6.59 12.30
N VAL A 60 -2.79 -5.47 12.98
CA VAL A 60 -3.98 -5.13 13.78
C VAL A 60 -5.17 -4.72 12.92
N SER A 61 -4.96 -4.50 11.62
CA SER A 61 -5.95 -4.03 10.67
C SER A 61 -5.93 -4.85 9.38
N SER A 62 -7.06 -4.89 8.68
CA SER A 62 -7.20 -5.53 7.37
C SER A 62 -6.69 -4.69 6.20
N ILE A 63 -6.32 -3.42 6.43
CA ILE A 63 -5.85 -2.53 5.36
C ILE A 63 -4.46 -2.88 4.82
N VAL A 64 -3.70 -3.72 5.52
CA VAL A 64 -2.40 -4.23 5.05
C VAL A 64 -2.52 -5.72 4.69
N PRO A 65 -1.61 -6.26 3.85
CA PRO A 65 -1.57 -7.69 3.58
C PRO A 65 -1.35 -8.51 4.86
N VAL A 66 -2.00 -9.66 4.97
CA VAL A 66 -1.70 -10.62 6.04
C VAL A 66 -0.27 -11.11 5.87
N LEU A 67 0.52 -11.09 6.95
CA LEU A 67 1.89 -11.58 6.98
C LEU A 67 1.91 -13.03 7.47
N TYR A 68 2.46 -13.94 6.67
CA TYR A 68 2.55 -15.38 6.99
C TYR A 68 3.94 -15.80 7.48
N GLU A 69 4.99 -15.38 6.77
CA GLU A 69 6.37 -15.75 7.09
C GLU A 69 7.34 -14.62 6.74
N SER A 70 8.44 -14.52 7.46
CA SER A 70 9.57 -13.65 7.11
C SER A 70 10.90 -14.37 7.31
N GLY A 71 11.88 -14.05 6.47
CA GLY A 71 13.26 -14.47 6.58
C GLY A 71 14.22 -13.30 6.42
N GLN A 72 15.49 -13.58 6.14
CA GLN A 72 16.53 -12.54 6.10
C GLN A 72 16.31 -11.52 4.97
N ASN A 73 15.86 -11.98 3.79
CA ASN A 73 15.69 -11.12 2.62
C ASN A 73 14.32 -11.26 1.95
N TYR A 74 13.33 -11.83 2.65
CA TYR A 74 12.00 -12.05 2.09
C TYR A 74 10.88 -11.91 3.11
N THR A 75 9.67 -11.69 2.59
CA THR A 75 8.41 -11.81 3.32
C THR A 75 7.41 -12.60 2.50
N VAL A 76 6.69 -13.53 3.13
CA VAL A 76 5.54 -14.22 2.56
C VAL A 76 4.28 -13.57 3.11
N MET A 77 3.44 -13.07 2.22
CA MET A 77 2.25 -12.32 2.59
C MET A 77 1.07 -12.66 1.68
N GLU A 78 -0.09 -12.15 2.04
CA GLU A 78 -1.31 -12.23 1.25
C GLU A 78 -1.08 -11.73 -0.18
N TYR A 79 -1.50 -12.54 -1.16
CA TYR A 79 -1.65 -12.08 -2.53
C TYR A 79 -3.04 -11.46 -2.69
N ILE A 80 -3.09 -10.14 -2.85
CA ILE A 80 -4.34 -9.39 -2.91
C ILE A 80 -4.87 -9.38 -4.34
N HIS A 81 -6.06 -9.95 -4.55
CA HIS A 81 -6.80 -9.84 -5.80
C HIS A 81 -7.45 -8.47 -5.87
N ALA A 82 -6.83 -7.57 -6.60
CA ALA A 82 -7.24 -6.17 -6.62
C ALA A 82 -6.69 -5.43 -7.83
N ILE A 83 -7.26 -4.28 -8.13
CA ILE A 83 -6.66 -3.30 -9.03
C ILE A 83 -6.12 -2.11 -8.23
N SER A 84 -5.05 -1.49 -8.70
CA SER A 84 -4.56 -0.27 -8.06
C SER A 84 -5.47 0.91 -8.34
N LEU A 85 -5.53 1.88 -7.43
CA LEU A 85 -6.27 3.13 -7.64
C LEU A 85 -5.84 3.84 -8.93
N SER A 86 -4.55 3.78 -9.27
CA SER A 86 -4.05 4.36 -10.52
C SER A 86 -4.63 3.65 -11.75
N LYS A 87 -4.72 2.31 -11.74
CA LYS A 87 -5.34 1.54 -12.82
C LYS A 87 -6.84 1.81 -12.90
N TYR A 88 -7.53 1.82 -11.76
CA TYR A 88 -8.94 2.15 -11.68
C TYR A 88 -9.27 3.50 -12.31
N ILE A 89 -8.52 4.57 -11.95
CA ILE A 89 -8.75 5.90 -12.50
C ILE A 89 -8.50 5.92 -14.03
N LYS A 90 -7.44 5.27 -14.50
CA LYS A 90 -7.12 5.20 -15.94
C LYS A 90 -8.20 4.45 -16.74
N GLU A 91 -8.69 3.34 -16.21
CA GLU A 91 -9.62 2.46 -16.90
C GLU A 91 -11.05 3.03 -16.93
N TYR A 92 -11.50 3.57 -15.79
CA TYR A 92 -12.88 4.03 -15.65
C TYR A 92 -13.05 5.54 -15.75
N ASN A 93 -11.97 6.31 -15.81
CA ASN A 93 -11.95 7.78 -15.86
C ASN A 93 -12.90 8.43 -14.83
N ARG A 94 -12.98 7.87 -13.61
CA ARG A 94 -13.89 8.32 -12.55
C ARG A 94 -13.28 8.18 -11.17
N LEU A 95 -13.78 9.00 -10.25
CA LEU A 95 -13.42 8.97 -8.83
C LEU A 95 -14.68 9.26 -7.99
N PRO A 96 -15.54 8.25 -7.74
CA PRO A 96 -16.78 8.44 -6.99
C PRO A 96 -16.54 8.96 -5.57
N SER A 97 -17.51 9.71 -5.00
CA SER A 97 -17.41 10.22 -3.62
C SER A 97 -17.19 9.11 -2.59
N ALA A 98 -17.90 7.98 -2.74
CA ALA A 98 -17.73 6.82 -1.87
C ALA A 98 -16.31 6.23 -1.90
N LEU A 99 -15.60 6.29 -3.05
CA LEU A 99 -14.20 5.85 -3.12
C LEU A 99 -13.28 6.87 -2.45
N VAL A 100 -13.53 8.17 -2.62
CA VAL A 100 -12.76 9.22 -1.93
C VAL A 100 -12.95 9.11 -0.42
N GLU A 101 -14.18 8.92 0.05
CA GLU A 101 -14.46 8.69 1.48
C GLU A 101 -13.66 7.52 2.05
N ARG A 102 -13.64 6.37 1.34
CA ARG A 102 -12.83 5.21 1.75
C ARG A 102 -11.33 5.49 1.76
N ILE A 103 -10.82 6.31 0.82
CA ILE A 103 -9.40 6.73 0.84
C ILE A 103 -9.12 7.58 2.08
N LEU A 104 -10.03 8.47 2.48
CA LEU A 104 -9.87 9.27 3.70
C LEU A 104 -9.90 8.39 4.95
N LEU A 105 -10.82 7.43 5.03
CA LEU A 105 -10.88 6.45 6.12
C LEU A 105 -9.63 5.57 6.17
N LEU A 106 -9.09 5.14 5.01
CA LEU A 106 -7.82 4.42 4.94
C LEU A 106 -6.69 5.22 5.58
N PHE A 107 -6.60 6.53 5.30
CA PHE A 107 -5.58 7.39 5.89
C PHE A 107 -5.77 7.58 7.40
N ASP A 108 -7.01 7.71 7.85
CA ASP A 108 -7.30 7.81 9.29
C ASP A 108 -6.92 6.49 10.01
N GLU A 109 -7.19 5.34 9.39
CA GLU A 109 -6.81 4.04 9.92
C GLU A 109 -5.28 3.83 9.92
N MET A 110 -4.57 4.24 8.86
CA MET A 110 -3.10 4.23 8.84
C MET A 110 -2.50 5.05 10.00
N LYS A 111 -3.08 6.22 10.30
CA LYS A 111 -2.66 7.04 11.46
C LYS A 111 -2.98 6.34 12.78
N ALA A 112 -4.15 5.73 12.91
CA ALA A 112 -4.56 5.00 14.12
C ALA A 112 -3.67 3.78 14.41
N ILE A 113 -3.15 3.09 13.38
CA ILE A 113 -2.14 2.03 13.50
C ILE A 113 -0.81 2.58 14.05
N GLY A 114 -0.54 3.87 13.87
CA GLY A 114 0.71 4.52 14.27
C GLY A 114 1.69 4.75 13.12
N PHE A 115 1.24 4.67 11.86
CA PHE A 115 2.07 5.06 10.73
C PHE A 115 2.28 6.58 10.74
N THR A 116 3.53 7.01 10.88
CA THR A 116 3.90 8.42 10.85
C THR A 116 3.87 9.00 9.43
N ARG A 117 4.06 8.13 8.42
CA ARG A 117 3.83 8.43 7.02
C ARG A 117 2.67 7.59 6.48
N TRP A 118 1.55 8.24 6.29
CA TRP A 118 0.28 7.64 5.88
C TRP A 118 -0.12 7.98 4.43
N ASP A 119 0.68 8.78 3.69
CA ASP A 119 0.41 9.17 2.31
C ASP A 119 0.86 8.09 1.31
N ALA A 120 -0.01 7.17 0.99
CA ALA A 120 0.26 6.13 0.01
C ALA A 120 0.23 6.68 -1.44
N GLU A 121 1.07 6.12 -2.32
CA GLU A 121 1.01 6.41 -3.75
C GLU A 121 -0.24 5.77 -4.38
N VAL A 122 -0.81 6.40 -5.42
CA VAL A 122 -2.01 5.89 -6.13
C VAL A 122 -1.88 4.45 -6.65
N ARG A 123 -0.65 3.98 -6.90
CA ARG A 123 -0.38 2.61 -7.34
C ARG A 123 -0.30 1.60 -6.20
N HIS A 124 -0.13 2.08 -4.97
CA HIS A 124 -0.01 1.26 -3.77
C HIS A 124 -1.31 1.20 -2.95
N ILE A 125 -2.33 1.94 -3.34
CA ILE A 125 -3.70 1.77 -2.85
C ILE A 125 -4.39 0.78 -3.77
N LEU A 126 -4.80 -0.36 -3.23
CA LEU A 126 -5.44 -1.45 -3.94
C LEU A 126 -6.95 -1.46 -3.62
N ILE A 127 -7.76 -1.68 -4.64
CA ILE A 127 -9.22 -1.80 -4.54
C ILE A 127 -9.54 -3.27 -4.81
N THR A 128 -10.01 -4.00 -3.80
CA THR A 128 -10.37 -5.42 -3.90
C THR A 128 -11.72 -5.59 -4.62
N ASP A 129 -12.04 -6.82 -5.02
CA ASP A 129 -13.33 -7.16 -5.63
C ASP A 129 -14.51 -6.88 -4.67
N ALA A 130 -14.29 -7.01 -3.35
CA ALA A 130 -15.24 -6.59 -2.31
C ALA A 130 -15.29 -5.07 -2.12
N THR A 131 -14.60 -4.30 -2.94
CA THR A 131 -14.47 -2.83 -2.88
C THR A 131 -13.77 -2.28 -1.63
N GLU A 132 -13.11 -3.14 -0.85
CA GLU A 132 -12.27 -2.72 0.28
C GLU A 132 -10.96 -2.10 -0.22
N LEU A 133 -10.35 -1.27 0.60
CA LEU A 133 -9.03 -0.71 0.30
C LEU A 133 -7.95 -1.41 1.12
N LYS A 134 -6.87 -1.75 0.44
CA LYS A 134 -5.63 -2.20 1.08
C LYS A 134 -4.45 -1.36 0.59
N VAL A 135 -3.43 -1.25 1.44
CA VAL A 135 -2.20 -0.50 1.12
C VAL A 135 -0.99 -1.43 1.15
N ILE A 136 -0.10 -1.25 0.18
CA ILE A 136 1.15 -2.00 0.05
C ILE A 136 2.36 -1.04 -0.02
N ASP A 137 3.58 -1.59 0.01
CA ASP A 137 4.86 -0.84 -0.01
C ASP A 137 5.00 0.11 1.21
N LEU A 138 4.96 -0.48 2.38
CA LEU A 138 4.94 0.22 3.68
C LEU A 138 6.33 0.65 4.19
N LYS A 139 7.41 0.48 3.44
CA LYS A 139 8.79 0.71 3.90
C LYS A 139 9.07 2.08 4.54
N ARG A 140 8.32 3.11 4.13
CA ARG A 140 8.47 4.47 4.66
C ARG A 140 7.47 4.83 5.75
N SER A 141 6.52 3.96 6.07
CA SER A 141 5.41 4.26 6.97
C SER A 141 5.86 4.58 8.40
N LEU A 142 7.07 4.14 8.81
CA LEU A 142 7.65 4.39 10.13
C LEU A 142 8.95 5.20 10.10
N THR A 143 9.48 5.55 8.92
CA THR A 143 10.81 6.18 8.78
C THR A 143 10.75 7.66 8.42
N SER A 144 9.59 8.19 8.16
CA SER A 144 9.36 9.60 7.84
C SER A 144 7.96 10.03 8.29
N THR A 145 7.75 11.33 8.38
CA THR A 145 6.45 11.90 8.76
C THR A 145 5.80 12.59 7.57
N THR A 146 4.48 12.69 7.57
CA THR A 146 3.75 13.55 6.66
C THR A 146 2.48 14.08 7.33
N SER A 147 2.14 15.33 7.06
CA SER A 147 0.87 15.94 7.44
C SER A 147 -0.11 16.02 6.26
N ILE A 148 0.41 15.90 5.03
CA ILE A 148 -0.33 16.08 3.79
C ILE A 148 -0.04 14.90 2.86
N PRO A 149 -1.05 14.38 2.13
CA PRO A 149 -0.87 13.23 1.23
C PRO A 149 -0.20 13.62 -0.09
N THR A 150 1.02 14.14 -0.02
CA THR A 150 1.77 14.65 -1.18
C THR A 150 2.00 13.60 -2.25
N LYS A 151 2.24 12.35 -1.88
CA LYS A 151 2.42 11.24 -2.83
C LYS A 151 1.14 10.90 -3.57
N LEU A 152 0.01 10.88 -2.86
CA LEU A 152 -1.29 10.73 -3.48
C LEU A 152 -1.55 11.88 -4.46
N PHE A 153 -1.33 13.13 -4.04
CA PHE A 153 -1.55 14.32 -4.88
C PHE A 153 -0.71 14.30 -6.15
N GLN A 154 0.57 13.95 -6.05
CA GLN A 154 1.44 13.80 -7.21
C GLN A 154 0.90 12.77 -8.20
N GLY A 155 0.43 11.63 -7.70
CA GLY A 155 -0.17 10.59 -8.53
C GLY A 155 -1.50 11.01 -9.17
N LEU A 156 -2.40 11.61 -8.40
CA LEU A 156 -3.69 12.12 -8.88
C LEU A 156 -3.51 13.25 -9.90
N ARG A 157 -2.52 14.15 -9.71
CA ARG A 157 -2.21 15.23 -10.67
C ARG A 157 -1.77 14.64 -12.01
N LYS A 158 -0.89 13.64 -12.02
CA LYS A 158 -0.45 12.94 -13.25
C LYS A 158 -1.61 12.24 -13.99
N LEU A 159 -2.66 11.88 -13.25
CA LEU A 159 -3.87 11.24 -13.79
C LEU A 159 -4.99 12.25 -14.13
N GLY A 160 -4.77 13.56 -13.94
CA GLY A 160 -5.80 14.60 -14.14
C GLY A 160 -6.95 14.53 -13.12
N ALA A 161 -6.81 13.74 -12.04
CA ALA A 161 -7.88 13.46 -11.09
C ALA A 161 -7.83 14.31 -9.81
N LEU A 162 -6.75 15.08 -9.57
CA LEU A 162 -6.57 15.86 -8.35
C LEU A 162 -7.68 16.90 -8.11
N PRO A 163 -8.11 17.70 -9.12
CA PRO A 163 -9.18 18.67 -8.91
C PRO A 163 -10.51 18.02 -8.50
N LEU A 164 -10.83 16.87 -9.09
CA LEU A 164 -12.03 16.12 -8.74
C LEU A 164 -11.92 15.55 -7.32
N PHE A 165 -10.77 14.99 -6.95
CA PHE A 165 -10.50 14.49 -5.60
C PHE A 165 -10.72 15.58 -4.56
N LEU A 166 -10.09 16.75 -4.73
CA LEU A 166 -10.20 17.85 -3.78
C LEU A 166 -11.61 18.42 -3.66
N ARG A 167 -12.38 18.49 -4.75
CA ARG A 167 -13.82 18.85 -4.68
C ARG A 167 -14.62 17.85 -3.83
N ARG A 168 -14.32 16.56 -3.92
CA ARG A 168 -14.96 15.54 -3.08
C ARG A 168 -14.54 15.67 -1.61
N VAL A 169 -13.24 15.92 -1.37
CA VAL A 169 -12.73 16.19 0.00
C VAL A 169 -13.40 17.42 0.59
N GLN A 170 -13.61 18.49 -0.18
CA GLN A 170 -14.30 19.70 0.27
C GLN A 170 -15.71 19.38 0.84
N THR A 171 -16.43 18.47 0.19
CA THR A 171 -17.77 18.06 0.63
C THR A 171 -17.73 17.11 1.82
N LEU A 172 -16.79 16.14 1.82
CA LEU A 172 -16.72 15.06 2.82
C LEU A 172 -16.01 15.48 4.11
N ARG A 173 -14.92 16.24 3.97
CA ARG A 173 -14.04 16.67 5.06
C ARG A 173 -13.54 18.09 4.81
N PRO A 174 -14.40 19.12 5.05
CA PRO A 174 -14.04 20.53 4.81
C PRO A 174 -12.81 21.01 5.60
N ASP A 175 -12.55 20.41 6.76
CA ASP A 175 -11.36 20.63 7.59
C ASP A 175 -10.08 20.29 6.83
N LEU A 176 -10.01 19.07 6.26
CA LEU A 176 -8.86 18.61 5.48
C LEU A 176 -8.72 19.41 4.18
N TYR A 177 -9.84 19.77 3.54
CA TYR A 177 -9.79 20.56 2.33
C TYR A 177 -9.11 21.91 2.54
N LYS A 178 -9.43 22.64 3.63
CA LYS A 178 -8.81 23.94 3.97
C LYS A 178 -7.29 23.84 4.10
N GLU A 179 -6.81 22.72 4.62
CA GLU A 179 -5.38 22.44 4.75
C GLU A 179 -4.77 22.06 3.39
N TRP A 180 -5.42 21.16 2.67
CA TRP A 180 -4.85 20.51 1.50
C TRP A 180 -4.93 21.34 0.21
N VAL A 181 -5.90 22.23 0.10
CA VAL A 181 -6.09 23.09 -1.10
C VAL A 181 -4.87 23.97 -1.39
N ARG A 182 -4.07 24.28 -0.39
CA ARG A 182 -2.85 25.09 -0.51
C ARG A 182 -1.71 24.37 -1.26
N TYR A 183 -1.85 23.06 -1.49
CA TYR A 183 -0.83 22.21 -2.10
C TYR A 183 -1.24 21.69 -3.50
N GLN A 184 -2.17 22.38 -4.14
CA GLN A 184 -2.63 22.08 -5.51
C GLN A 184 -1.53 22.25 -6.56
#